data_fbb955684672d7bc52df81158a0a2c74
#
_entry.id   fbb955684672d7bc52df81158a0a2c74
#
_cell.length_a   1.000
_cell.length_b   1.000
_cell.length_c   1.000
_cell.angle_alpha   90.00
_cell.angle_beta   90.00
_cell.angle_gamma   90.00
#
_symmetry.space_group_name_H-M   'P 1'
#
loop_
_entity.id
_entity.type
_entity.pdbx_description
1 polymer ?
#
loop_
_entity_poly.entity_id
_entity_poly.type
_entity_poly.pdbx_seq_one_letter_code
_entity_poly.pdbx_strand_id
1 'polypeptide(L)'
;MINVIASIRVKGDKLSDFLEIFKSNLTSVREERGCIEYFPAVDIDADLPPQSLDENVVTIIEKWESLEDLSDHLNAPHMLAYKEKVKDIVEGVSIKVLQEA
;
A
#
# COMPACT_ATOMS: atom_id res chain seq x y z
N MET A 1 5.31 -2.41 17.62
CA MET A 1 4.69 -2.70 16.31
C MET A 1 4.20 -1.42 15.68
N ILE A 2 4.47 -1.28 14.41
CA ILE A 2 4.03 -0.13 13.62
C ILE A 2 3.02 -0.63 12.60
N ASN A 3 1.86 0.00 12.56
CA ASN A 3 0.82 -0.28 11.59
C ASN A 3 0.76 0.85 10.57
N VAL A 4 0.63 0.51 9.30
CA VAL A 4 0.55 1.50 8.23
C VAL A 4 -0.71 1.26 7.42
N ILE A 5 -1.42 2.34 7.16
CA ILE A 5 -2.55 2.35 6.22
C ILE A 5 -2.20 3.37 5.13
N ALA A 6 -1.92 2.88 3.95
CA ALA A 6 -1.61 3.73 2.80
C ALA A 6 -2.77 3.68 1.81
N SER A 7 -3.33 4.83 1.49
CA SER A 7 -4.38 4.95 0.49
C SER A 7 -3.77 5.49 -0.80
N ILE A 8 -3.91 4.73 -1.87
CA ILE A 8 -3.34 5.08 -3.17
C ILE A 8 -4.47 5.27 -4.17
N ARG A 9 -4.61 6.51 -4.63
CA ARG A 9 -5.59 6.83 -5.67
C ARG A 9 -4.95 6.64 -7.04
N VAL A 10 -5.64 5.88 -7.89
CA VAL A 10 -5.17 5.62 -9.25
C VAL A 10 -6.11 6.26 -10.26
N LYS A 11 -5.61 6.50 -11.47
CA LYS A 11 -6.42 7.00 -12.59
C LYS A 11 -7.52 6.00 -12.92
N GLY A 12 -8.65 6.49 -13.43
CA GLY A 12 -9.76 5.67 -13.90
C GLY A 12 -9.27 4.61 -14.88
N ASP A 13 -9.80 3.41 -14.79
CA ASP A 13 -9.45 2.24 -15.62
C ASP A 13 -8.04 1.68 -15.39
N LYS A 14 -7.32 2.18 -14.37
CA LYS A 14 -5.94 1.75 -14.10
C LYS A 14 -5.77 0.90 -12.84
N LEU A 15 -6.87 0.57 -12.16
CA LEU A 15 -6.80 -0.22 -10.93
C LEU A 15 -6.18 -1.60 -11.17
N SER A 16 -6.61 -2.30 -12.21
CA SER A 16 -6.07 -3.63 -12.54
C SER A 16 -4.58 -3.56 -12.88
N ASP A 17 -4.18 -2.57 -13.66
CA ASP A 17 -2.77 -2.38 -14.02
C ASP A 17 -1.93 -2.09 -12.79
N PHE A 18 -2.43 -1.22 -11.92
CA PHE A 18 -1.75 -0.91 -10.66
C PHE A 18 -1.57 -2.16 -9.81
N LEU A 19 -2.64 -2.93 -9.62
CA LEU A 19 -2.60 -4.14 -8.79
C LEU A 19 -1.64 -5.18 -9.34
N GLU A 20 -1.57 -5.33 -10.65
CA GLU A 20 -0.63 -6.25 -11.27
C GLU A 20 0.82 -5.87 -10.94
N ILE A 21 1.15 -4.59 -11.10
CA ILE A 21 2.49 -4.07 -10.78
C ILE A 21 2.77 -4.23 -9.29
N PHE A 22 1.81 -3.82 -8.44
CA PHE A 22 1.95 -3.92 -6.99
C PHE A 22 2.21 -5.36 -6.54
N LYS A 23 1.41 -6.29 -7.03
CA LYS A 23 1.52 -7.70 -6.65
C LYS A 23 2.83 -8.32 -7.13
N SER A 24 3.40 -7.85 -8.23
CA SER A 24 4.68 -8.34 -8.70
C SER A 24 5.83 -8.04 -7.74
N ASN A 25 5.62 -7.08 -6.82
CA ASN A 25 6.62 -6.64 -5.84
C ASN A 25 6.39 -7.24 -4.44
N LEU A 26 5.30 -7.96 -4.22
CA LEU A 26 4.92 -8.44 -2.89
C LEU A 26 5.96 -9.35 -2.24
N THR A 27 6.51 -10.30 -2.99
CA THR A 27 7.50 -11.22 -2.44
C THR A 27 8.72 -10.48 -1.94
N SER A 28 9.22 -9.52 -2.71
CA SER A 28 10.38 -8.71 -2.32
C SER A 28 10.12 -7.92 -1.03
N VAL A 29 8.93 -7.34 -0.91
CA VAL A 29 8.56 -6.58 0.30
C VAL A 29 8.41 -7.51 1.50
N ARG A 30 7.73 -8.63 1.33
CA ARG A 30 7.47 -9.57 2.43
C ARG A 30 8.74 -10.22 2.97
N GLU A 31 9.81 -10.25 2.18
CA GLU A 31 11.12 -10.74 2.59
C GLU A 31 11.98 -9.66 3.27
N GLU A 32 11.52 -8.42 3.29
CA GLU A 32 12.25 -7.35 3.96
C GLU A 32 12.29 -7.56 5.46
N ARG A 33 13.40 -7.11 6.07
CA ARG A 33 13.58 -7.17 7.51
C ARG A 33 12.45 -6.41 8.21
N GLY A 34 11.82 -7.05 9.18
CA GLY A 34 10.79 -6.44 10.00
C GLY A 34 9.41 -6.38 9.38
N CYS A 35 9.22 -6.87 8.15
CA CYS A 35 7.92 -6.93 7.53
C CYS A 35 7.09 -8.06 8.14
N ILE A 36 5.98 -7.70 8.80
CA ILE A 36 5.09 -8.69 9.43
C ILE A 36 3.87 -8.92 8.55
N GLU A 37 3.28 -7.85 8.03
CA GLU A 37 2.16 -7.91 7.09
C GLU A 37 2.34 -6.85 6.02
N TYR A 38 1.96 -7.19 4.80
CA TYR A 38 1.98 -6.26 3.68
C TYR A 38 1.08 -6.81 2.58
N PHE A 39 -0.06 -6.16 2.33
CA PHE A 39 -0.98 -6.60 1.29
C PHE A 39 -1.86 -5.46 0.79
N PRO A 40 -2.26 -5.51 -0.48
CA PRO A 40 -3.21 -4.56 -1.04
C PRO A 40 -4.63 -4.99 -0.72
N ALA A 41 -5.50 -4.00 -0.50
CA ALA A 41 -6.92 -4.22 -0.23
C ALA A 41 -7.74 -3.25 -1.06
N VAL A 42 -8.94 -3.65 -1.41
CA VAL A 42 -9.90 -2.80 -2.09
C VAL A 42 -11.20 -2.77 -1.29
N ASP A 43 -11.99 -1.73 -1.48
CA ASP A 43 -13.25 -1.59 -0.77
C ASP A 43 -14.21 -2.73 -1.13
N ILE A 44 -14.91 -3.22 -0.12
CA ILE A 44 -16.01 -4.18 -0.30
C ILE A 44 -17.27 -3.57 0.33
N ASP A 45 -18.35 -3.62 -0.41
CA ASP A 45 -19.63 -3.10 0.09
C ASP A 45 -20.16 -4.02 1.19
N ALA A 46 -20.16 -3.52 2.41
CA ALA A 46 -20.67 -4.22 3.58
C ALA A 46 -22.06 -3.72 4.00
N ASP A 47 -22.65 -2.84 3.20
CA ASP A 47 -23.97 -2.26 3.45
C ASP A 47 -24.05 -1.55 4.82
N LEU A 48 -22.99 -0.82 5.16
CA LEU A 48 -22.90 -0.04 6.40
C LEU A 48 -23.03 1.44 6.09
N PRO A 49 -23.99 2.17 6.72
CA PRO A 49 -24.20 3.61 6.40
C PRO A 49 -22.96 4.49 6.47
N PRO A 50 -22.04 4.32 7.43
CA PRO A 50 -20.83 5.16 7.48
C PRO A 50 -19.79 4.84 6.41
N GLN A 51 -19.96 3.77 5.66
CA GLN A 51 -18.97 3.32 4.68
C GLN A 51 -18.99 4.20 3.44
N SER A 52 -17.80 4.59 2.97
CA SER A 52 -17.60 5.19 1.65
C SER A 52 -16.86 4.20 0.77
N LEU A 53 -17.31 4.04 -0.45
CA LEU A 53 -16.68 3.13 -1.43
C LEU A 53 -16.01 3.95 -2.51
N ASP A 54 -14.78 3.56 -2.89
CA ASP A 54 -14.04 4.18 -3.97
C ASP A 54 -13.31 3.12 -4.77
N GLU A 55 -13.76 2.89 -6.00
CA GLU A 55 -13.20 1.86 -6.88
C GLU A 55 -11.84 2.24 -7.46
N ASN A 56 -11.40 3.48 -7.29
CA ASN A 56 -10.12 3.97 -7.78
C ASN A 56 -9.07 4.12 -6.68
N VAL A 57 -9.32 3.53 -5.52
CA VAL A 57 -8.38 3.56 -4.38
C VAL A 57 -7.99 2.15 -3.98
N VAL A 58 -6.69 1.94 -3.84
CA VAL A 58 -6.13 0.74 -3.23
C VAL A 58 -5.62 1.11 -1.86
N THR A 59 -6.00 0.34 -0.84
CA THR A 59 -5.51 0.54 0.52
C THR A 59 -4.48 -0.52 0.83
N ILE A 60 -3.26 -0.10 1.16
CA ILE A 60 -2.20 -1.02 1.54
C ILE A 60 -2.20 -1.12 3.05
N ILE A 61 -2.32 -2.34 3.55
CA ILE A 61 -2.31 -2.63 4.98
C ILE A 61 -0.96 -3.25 5.29
N GLU A 62 -0.23 -2.63 6.25
CA GLU A 62 1.14 -3.00 6.54
C GLU A 62 1.36 -3.09 8.05
N LYS A 63 2.26 -3.97 8.45
CA LYS A 63 2.72 -4.06 9.82
C LYS A 63 4.23 -4.29 9.81
N TRP A 64 4.96 -3.47 10.58
CA TRP A 64 6.42 -3.49 10.68
C TRP A 64 6.85 -3.60 12.13
N GLU A 65 7.99 -4.25 12.37
CA GLU A 65 8.51 -4.38 13.73
C GLU A 65 8.93 -3.03 14.34
N SER A 66 9.43 -2.11 13.50
CA SER A 66 9.94 -0.82 13.97
C SER A 66 9.80 0.26 12.90
N LEU A 67 9.95 1.53 13.32
CA LEU A 67 10.02 2.66 12.39
C LEU A 67 11.26 2.57 11.49
N GLU A 68 12.36 2.06 12.01
CA GLU A 68 13.58 1.87 11.23
C GLU A 68 13.33 0.91 10.06
N ASP A 69 12.65 -0.21 10.33
CA ASP A 69 12.32 -1.17 9.28
C ASP A 69 11.39 -0.58 8.22
N LEU A 70 10.43 0.23 8.64
CA LEU A 70 9.56 0.95 7.71
C LEU A 70 10.36 1.93 6.85
N SER A 71 11.28 2.66 7.47
CA SER A 71 12.14 3.61 6.74
C SER A 71 13.01 2.90 5.71
N ASP A 72 13.59 1.76 6.08
CA ASP A 72 14.40 0.95 5.17
C ASP A 72 13.55 0.46 3.99
N HIS A 73 12.32 0.03 4.26
CA HIS A 73 11.37 -0.35 3.23
C HIS A 73 11.13 0.77 2.22
N LEU A 74 10.86 1.97 2.70
CA LEU A 74 10.55 3.11 1.83
C LEU A 74 11.73 3.50 0.93
N ASN A 75 12.94 3.15 1.30
CA ASN A 75 14.16 3.46 0.55
C ASN A 75 14.74 2.24 -0.19
N ALA A 76 14.07 1.10 -0.13
CA ALA A 76 14.56 -0.11 -0.78
C ALA A 76 14.58 0.03 -2.30
N PRO A 77 15.61 -0.53 -2.99
CA PRO A 77 15.70 -0.43 -4.45
C PRO A 77 14.46 -0.92 -5.20
N HIS A 78 13.85 -2.02 -4.75
CA HIS A 78 12.63 -2.53 -5.39
C HIS A 78 11.43 -1.60 -5.18
N MET A 79 11.40 -0.80 -4.09
CA MET A 79 10.35 0.19 -3.89
C MET A 79 10.56 1.40 -4.79
N LEU A 80 11.80 1.82 -5.00
CA LEU A 80 12.12 2.91 -5.94
C LEU A 80 11.76 2.51 -7.36
N ALA A 81 12.05 1.27 -7.75
CA ALA A 81 11.67 0.73 -9.05
C ALA A 81 10.16 0.66 -9.23
N TYR A 82 9.44 0.21 -8.19
CA TYR A 82 7.98 0.17 -8.18
C TYR A 82 7.39 1.57 -8.38
N LYS A 83 7.89 2.57 -7.65
CA LYS A 83 7.40 3.95 -7.77
C LYS A 83 7.56 4.48 -9.19
N GLU A 84 8.65 4.16 -9.84
CA GLU A 84 8.89 4.56 -11.23
C GLU A 84 7.88 3.91 -12.17
N LYS A 85 7.54 2.64 -11.94
CA LYS A 85 6.58 1.92 -12.79
C LYS A 85 5.15 2.45 -12.68
N VAL A 86 4.77 3.00 -11.53
CA VAL A 86 3.39 3.45 -11.29
C VAL A 86 3.21 4.96 -11.35
N LYS A 87 4.26 5.72 -11.60
CA LYS A 87 4.20 7.19 -11.52
C LYS A 87 3.14 7.82 -12.43
N ASP A 88 2.85 7.21 -13.58
CA ASP A 88 1.86 7.72 -14.52
C ASP A 88 0.45 7.19 -14.22
N ILE A 89 0.32 6.26 -13.29
CA ILE A 89 -0.96 5.66 -12.90
C ILE A 89 -1.48 6.27 -11.60
N VAL A 90 -0.59 6.60 -10.66
CA VAL A 90 -0.93 7.10 -9.33
C VAL A 90 -1.24 8.59 -9.39
N GLU A 91 -2.40 8.98 -8.85
CA GLU A 91 -2.83 10.37 -8.75
C GLU A 91 -2.62 10.97 -7.36
N GLY A 92 -2.53 10.13 -6.34
CA GLY A 92 -2.33 10.61 -4.97
C GLY A 92 -2.03 9.49 -4.00
N VAL A 93 -1.32 9.82 -2.94
CA VAL A 93 -0.98 8.89 -1.86
C VAL A 93 -1.22 9.57 -0.54
N SER A 94 -1.88 8.87 0.37
CA SER A 94 -2.07 9.29 1.75
C SER A 94 -1.62 8.16 2.66
N ILE A 95 -0.83 8.47 3.67
CA ILE A 95 -0.26 7.46 4.55
C ILE A 95 -0.59 7.81 6.01
N LYS A 96 -1.02 6.78 6.75
CA LYS A 96 -1.11 6.85 8.21
C LYS A 96 -0.12 5.84 8.80
N VAL A 97 0.70 6.32 9.72
CA VAL A 97 1.62 5.49 10.48
C VAL A 97 1.13 5.49 11.91
N LEU A 98 0.82 4.31 12.43
CA LEU A 98 0.07 4.15 13.67
C LEU A 98 0.78 3.21 14.62
N GLN A 99 0.59 3.47 15.91
CA GLN A 99 0.95 2.52 16.96
C GLN A 99 -0.23 2.40 17.91
N GLU A 100 -0.26 1.33 18.67
CA GLU A 100 -1.32 1.15 19.67
C GLU A 100 -1.31 2.32 20.65
N ALA A 101 -2.50 2.86 20.91
CA ALA A 101 -2.66 4.01 21.82
C ALA A 101 -2.51 3.61 23.28
#